data_7e8347a4803e1b70f6cfceff385ac2d0
#
_entry.id   7e8347a4803e1b70f6cfceff385ac2d0
#
_cell.length_a   1.000
_cell.length_b   1.000
_cell.length_c   1.000
_cell.angle_alpha   90.00
_cell.angle_beta   90.00
_cell.angle_gamma   90.00
#
_symmetry.space_group_name_H-M   'P 1'
#
loop_
_entity.id
_entity.type
_entity.pdbx_description
1 polymer ?
#
loop_
_entity_poly.entity_id
_entity_poly.type
_entity_poly.pdbx_seq_one_letter_code
_entity_poly.pdbx_strand_id
1 'polypeptide(L)'
;VSRVDIPGLVARMQKLGACHVAQALDITQRVPRPRIIDRATYAMTYGPTTGDRVRLGDTCLWAEVELDATVYGDECKFGGGKTLRDGMGQTTPLVRRQCLDLVITNALIVDYTGVYKADIGVRNGRIVGIGKAGNPDVMDGVTPDMCVGASTEAMAGEGKIVTAGALDVHVHFICPQLIEEALGSGITTLVGGGTGPNTGTNATTCTPGAYHIRTMLEATDSLPINIGLTGKGNCSEKEPLREQIRAGAIGLKIHEDWGATPAVIDACLSVCDEMDVQTTIHTDTLNESGFVENTIAAIGDRTIHAYHTEGAGGGHAPDILAVCGHSSVIPSSTNPTRPYTANTCDEHLDMLMVCHHLDKRIAEDVAFAESRIRGETIAAEDVMHDLGAISVMSSDSQAMGRIGEVVARTWRTADKMKRQRGHLPVPTGSEHLGVPHASVHDRADNFRIRRYIAKYTINPAIAHGVSHVVGSVEVGKLADLVLWKPQDFGIRPSVVIKGGMPVCAQVGDANASIPTVQPIVSRPMFGALPGAVRSTALAFVSQASLDEDFGAMARTYKITKRLEPVRSCRFIGKKDLKLNCALPKVTVDPETYEVKLNGEQCTCAPAKELPLTQMHLLF
;
A
#
# COMPACT_ATOMS: atom_id res chain seq x y z
N VAL A 1 -37.78 15.77 6.02
CA VAL A 1 -38.09 16.40 4.72
C VAL A 1 -39.55 16.72 4.72
N SER A 2 -39.93 18.00 4.87
CA SER A 2 -41.29 18.45 4.69
C SER A 2 -41.67 18.22 3.21
N ARG A 3 -42.58 17.31 2.95
CA ARG A 3 -43.20 17.18 1.62
C ARG A 3 -43.67 18.59 1.22
N VAL A 4 -43.10 19.11 0.13
CA VAL A 4 -43.61 20.35 -0.49
C VAL A 4 -45.06 20.08 -0.82
N ASP A 5 -45.99 20.80 -0.19
CA ASP A 5 -47.42 20.73 -0.49
C ASP A 5 -47.64 21.33 -1.87
N ILE A 6 -47.40 20.51 -2.90
CA ILE A 6 -47.58 20.90 -4.31
C ILE A 6 -49.01 21.36 -4.58
N PRO A 7 -50.09 20.71 -4.06
CA PRO A 7 -51.44 21.23 -4.16
C PRO A 7 -51.63 22.59 -3.50
N GLY A 8 -51.05 22.85 -2.36
CA GLY A 8 -51.11 24.15 -1.71
C GLY A 8 -50.35 25.25 -2.47
N LEU A 9 -49.21 24.88 -3.09
CA LEU A 9 -48.45 25.80 -3.95
C LEU A 9 -49.25 26.17 -5.24
N VAL A 10 -49.86 25.17 -5.89
CA VAL A 10 -50.72 25.37 -7.08
C VAL A 10 -51.94 26.26 -6.74
N ALA A 11 -52.61 26.03 -5.61
CA ALA A 11 -53.74 26.84 -5.17
C ALA A 11 -53.32 28.29 -4.85
N ARG A 12 -52.13 28.54 -4.31
CA ARG A 12 -51.57 29.89 -4.12
C ARG A 12 -51.21 30.58 -5.42
N MET A 13 -50.67 29.87 -6.41
CA MET A 13 -50.36 30.41 -7.74
C MET A 13 -51.62 30.75 -8.54
N GLN A 14 -52.67 29.94 -8.40
CA GLN A 14 -53.98 30.24 -8.98
C GLN A 14 -54.64 31.51 -8.40
N LYS A 15 -54.47 31.74 -7.06
CA LYS A 15 -54.95 32.97 -6.41
C LYS A 15 -54.20 34.24 -6.84
N LEU A 16 -53.00 34.10 -7.36
CA LEU A 16 -52.14 35.21 -7.79
C LEU A 16 -52.29 35.53 -9.29
N GLY A 17 -53.29 34.96 -9.98
CA GLY A 17 -53.57 35.25 -11.40
C GLY A 17 -52.55 34.62 -12.37
N ALA A 18 -51.68 33.73 -11.89
CA ALA A 18 -50.69 33.03 -12.72
C ALA A 18 -51.27 31.80 -13.44
N CYS A 19 -52.53 31.88 -13.88
CA CYS A 19 -53.29 30.75 -14.45
C CYS A 19 -52.66 30.14 -15.72
N HIS A 20 -51.85 30.88 -16.44
CA HIS A 20 -51.25 30.37 -17.69
C HIS A 20 -50.00 29.52 -17.49
N VAL A 21 -49.33 29.65 -16.35
CA VAL A 21 -48.15 28.82 -16.00
C VAL A 21 -48.61 27.49 -15.41
N ALA A 22 -49.70 27.45 -14.67
CA ALA A 22 -50.25 26.25 -14.08
C ALA A 22 -50.87 25.28 -15.11
N GLN A 23 -51.41 25.79 -16.21
CA GLN A 23 -51.92 24.96 -17.32
C GLN A 23 -50.82 24.36 -18.20
N ALA A 24 -49.64 24.99 -18.25
CA ALA A 24 -48.48 24.45 -18.97
C ALA A 24 -47.71 23.40 -18.15
N LEU A 25 -47.89 23.37 -16.85
CA LEU A 25 -47.25 22.44 -15.92
C LEU A 25 -48.33 21.56 -15.26
N ASP A 26 -48.88 20.60 -16.02
CA ASP A 26 -49.62 19.49 -15.39
C ASP A 26 -48.62 18.56 -14.66
N ILE A 27 -48.10 19.08 -13.54
CA ILE A 27 -47.10 18.41 -12.69
C ILE A 27 -47.72 17.17 -12.04
N THR A 28 -49.06 17.08 -11.93
CA THR A 28 -49.74 15.96 -11.31
C THR A 28 -49.77 14.72 -12.21
N GLN A 29 -49.63 14.87 -13.53
CA GLN A 29 -49.57 13.73 -14.46
C GLN A 29 -48.15 13.29 -14.82
N ARG A 30 -47.11 14.00 -14.37
CA ARG A 30 -45.71 13.69 -14.64
C ARG A 30 -44.92 13.34 -13.39
N VAL A 31 -45.48 12.56 -12.49
CA VAL A 31 -44.61 11.78 -11.57
C VAL A 31 -43.88 10.80 -12.47
N PRO A 32 -42.54 10.93 -12.62
CA PRO A 32 -41.80 9.99 -13.43
C PRO A 32 -42.07 8.59 -12.85
N ARG A 33 -42.64 7.69 -13.66
CA ARG A 33 -42.77 6.31 -13.27
C ARG A 33 -41.36 5.85 -12.90
N PRO A 34 -41.16 5.16 -11.75
CA PRO A 34 -39.85 4.62 -11.40
C PRO A 34 -39.34 3.83 -12.60
N ARG A 35 -38.23 4.27 -13.18
CA ARG A 35 -37.57 3.52 -14.24
C ARG A 35 -36.82 2.38 -13.61
N ILE A 36 -37.16 1.17 -13.98
CA ILE A 36 -36.37 0.00 -13.67
C ILE A 36 -35.21 0.00 -14.65
N ILE A 37 -33.98 0.03 -14.15
CA ILE A 37 -32.76 -0.23 -14.93
C ILE A 37 -32.26 -1.61 -14.55
N ASP A 38 -31.77 -2.36 -15.54
CA ASP A 38 -31.15 -3.64 -15.29
C ASP A 38 -29.79 -3.46 -14.60
N ARG A 39 -29.32 -4.55 -13.96
CA ARG A 39 -28.10 -4.56 -13.16
C ARG A 39 -26.84 -4.21 -13.98
N ALA A 40 -26.78 -4.64 -15.24
CA ALA A 40 -25.64 -4.36 -16.11
C ALA A 40 -25.57 -2.87 -16.47
N THR A 41 -26.71 -2.25 -16.80
CA THR A 41 -26.83 -0.80 -17.05
C THR A 41 -26.47 -0.01 -15.78
N TYR A 42 -26.91 -0.46 -14.61
CA TYR A 42 -26.51 0.15 -13.35
C TYR A 42 -24.99 0.11 -13.15
N ALA A 43 -24.39 -1.07 -13.30
CA ALA A 43 -22.95 -1.25 -13.15
C ALA A 43 -22.12 -0.42 -14.14
N MET A 44 -22.58 -0.29 -15.39
CA MET A 44 -21.94 0.59 -16.38
C MET A 44 -22.05 2.07 -16.01
N THR A 45 -23.12 2.47 -15.33
CA THR A 45 -23.36 3.87 -14.99
C THR A 45 -22.73 4.29 -13.68
N TYR A 46 -22.84 3.45 -12.64
CA TYR A 46 -22.46 3.76 -11.26
C TYR A 46 -21.44 2.79 -10.67
N GLY A 47 -20.90 1.88 -11.49
CA GLY A 47 -20.00 0.82 -11.01
C GLY A 47 -20.74 -0.40 -10.42
N PRO A 48 -19.98 -1.45 -10.07
CA PRO A 48 -20.53 -2.68 -9.50
C PRO A 48 -21.22 -2.40 -8.16
N THR A 49 -22.25 -3.20 -7.82
CA THR A 49 -22.98 -3.10 -6.56
C THR A 49 -22.93 -4.40 -5.79
N THR A 50 -23.47 -4.43 -4.58
CA THR A 50 -23.44 -5.58 -3.66
C THR A 50 -23.76 -6.92 -4.36
N GLY A 51 -22.85 -7.89 -4.21
CA GLY A 51 -22.92 -9.21 -4.84
C GLY A 51 -22.39 -9.26 -6.29
N ASP A 52 -22.03 -8.13 -6.90
CA ASP A 52 -21.31 -8.13 -8.17
C ASP A 52 -19.86 -8.55 -7.97
N ARG A 53 -19.26 -9.18 -8.99
CA ARG A 53 -17.89 -9.64 -8.96
C ARG A 53 -17.05 -8.93 -10.00
N VAL A 54 -15.87 -8.50 -9.58
CA VAL A 54 -14.89 -7.82 -10.41
C VAL A 54 -13.62 -8.65 -10.45
N ARG A 55 -13.15 -8.96 -11.64
CA ARG A 55 -11.88 -9.66 -11.84
C ARG A 55 -10.72 -8.69 -11.66
N LEU A 56 -9.67 -9.12 -10.97
CA LEU A 56 -8.46 -8.33 -10.77
C LEU A 56 -7.46 -8.59 -11.90
N GLY A 57 -7.38 -7.68 -12.86
CA GLY A 57 -6.56 -7.84 -14.06
C GLY A 57 -6.92 -9.10 -14.84
N ASP A 58 -5.91 -9.78 -15.37
CA ASP A 58 -6.02 -11.09 -16.02
C ASP A 58 -5.77 -12.28 -15.07
N THR A 59 -5.72 -12.02 -13.74
CA THR A 59 -5.61 -13.07 -12.71
C THR A 59 -6.87 -13.94 -12.63
N CYS A 60 -6.82 -15.06 -11.91
CA CYS A 60 -8.00 -15.84 -11.59
C CYS A 60 -8.77 -15.33 -10.35
N LEU A 61 -8.34 -14.19 -9.76
CA LEU A 61 -8.93 -13.62 -8.54
C LEU A 61 -10.18 -12.79 -8.85
N TRP A 62 -11.24 -13.00 -8.05
CA TRP A 62 -12.51 -12.29 -8.16
C TRP A 62 -12.86 -11.62 -6.84
N ALA A 63 -12.96 -10.29 -6.88
CA ALA A 63 -13.45 -9.48 -5.77
C ALA A 63 -14.98 -9.37 -5.85
N GLU A 64 -15.70 -9.73 -4.78
CA GLU A 64 -17.14 -9.55 -4.66
C GLU A 64 -17.44 -8.33 -3.82
N VAL A 65 -18.34 -7.48 -4.28
CA VAL A 65 -18.78 -6.28 -3.53
C VAL A 65 -19.61 -6.71 -2.33
N GLU A 66 -19.07 -6.51 -1.12
CA GLU A 66 -19.70 -6.93 0.14
C GLU A 66 -20.77 -5.93 0.58
N LEU A 67 -20.57 -4.64 0.31
CA LEU A 67 -21.46 -3.55 0.70
C LEU A 67 -21.43 -2.45 -0.38
N ASP A 68 -22.58 -1.82 -0.59
CA ASP A 68 -22.72 -0.58 -1.36
C ASP A 68 -23.31 0.49 -0.45
N ALA A 69 -22.55 1.56 -0.20
CA ALA A 69 -22.95 2.65 0.69
C ALA A 69 -23.89 3.67 0.03
N THR A 70 -24.25 3.50 -1.23
CA THR A 70 -25.14 4.43 -1.95
C THR A 70 -26.61 4.25 -1.58
N VAL A 71 -27.43 5.22 -2.00
CA VAL A 71 -28.89 5.12 -2.08
C VAL A 71 -29.28 5.01 -3.55
N TYR A 72 -29.84 3.88 -3.96
CA TYR A 72 -30.17 3.62 -5.36
C TYR A 72 -31.15 4.66 -5.91
N GLY A 73 -30.80 5.25 -7.03
CA GLY A 73 -31.57 6.33 -7.69
C GLY A 73 -31.21 7.73 -7.19
N ASP A 74 -30.28 7.84 -6.23
CA ASP A 74 -29.82 9.11 -5.66
C ASP A 74 -28.28 9.14 -5.53
N GLU A 75 -27.62 8.54 -6.51
CA GLU A 75 -26.15 8.42 -6.56
C GLU A 75 -25.51 9.79 -6.79
N CYS A 76 -24.40 10.05 -6.09
CA CYS A 76 -23.54 11.20 -6.36
C CYS A 76 -22.71 10.92 -7.62
N LYS A 77 -22.88 11.72 -8.68
CA LYS A 77 -22.14 11.55 -9.93
C LYS A 77 -21.96 12.87 -10.67
N PHE A 78 -20.74 13.10 -11.21
CA PHE A 78 -20.43 14.25 -12.05
C PHE A 78 -20.66 13.95 -13.54
N GLY A 79 -21.10 14.96 -14.31
CA GLY A 79 -21.25 14.91 -15.76
C GLY A 79 -22.50 15.58 -16.27
N GLY A 80 -22.62 15.73 -17.59
CA GLY A 80 -23.79 16.28 -18.24
C GLY A 80 -25.05 15.47 -17.90
N GLY A 81 -26.09 16.13 -17.35
CA GLY A 81 -27.33 15.48 -16.92
C GLY A 81 -27.21 14.63 -15.65
N LYS A 82 -26.09 14.70 -14.93
CA LYS A 82 -25.86 13.97 -13.66
C LYS A 82 -26.18 14.84 -12.45
N THR A 83 -26.04 14.26 -11.24
CA THR A 83 -26.56 14.85 -10.00
C THR A 83 -25.70 16.00 -9.45
N LEU A 84 -24.35 16.00 -9.66
CA LEU A 84 -23.46 17.04 -9.14
C LEU A 84 -23.61 18.36 -9.94
N ARG A 85 -24.69 19.09 -9.60
CA ARG A 85 -25.00 20.43 -10.12
C ARG A 85 -25.52 21.28 -8.99
N ASP A 86 -25.41 22.61 -9.11
CA ASP A 86 -25.87 23.57 -8.11
C ASP A 86 -27.34 23.41 -7.76
N GLY A 87 -27.63 23.38 -6.46
CA GLY A 87 -28.99 23.17 -5.93
C GLY A 87 -29.50 21.72 -6.06
N MET A 88 -28.71 20.82 -6.60
CA MET A 88 -28.99 19.39 -6.67
C MET A 88 -28.00 18.62 -5.75
N GLY A 89 -27.11 17.80 -6.30
CA GLY A 89 -26.06 17.12 -5.54
C GLY A 89 -24.96 18.04 -5.01
N GLN A 90 -24.84 19.24 -5.53
CA GLN A 90 -23.98 20.29 -5.00
C GLN A 90 -24.82 21.26 -4.16
N THR A 91 -24.40 21.51 -2.90
CA THR A 91 -25.08 22.47 -2.01
C THR A 91 -24.86 23.90 -2.48
N THR A 92 -25.84 24.76 -2.20
CA THR A 92 -25.74 26.20 -2.49
C THR A 92 -24.96 26.94 -1.41
N PRO A 93 -24.40 28.16 -1.70
CA PRO A 93 -23.61 28.92 -0.74
C PRO A 93 -24.36 29.39 0.52
N LEU A 94 -25.68 29.31 0.52
CA LEU A 94 -26.53 29.68 1.67
C LEU A 94 -26.36 28.74 2.87
N VAL A 95 -25.83 27.53 2.64
CA VAL A 95 -25.59 26.55 3.70
C VAL A 95 -24.12 26.63 4.12
N ARG A 96 -23.86 27.14 5.34
CA ARG A 96 -22.50 27.19 5.93
C ARG A 96 -22.07 25.80 6.37
N ARG A 97 -21.80 24.93 5.43
CA ARG A 97 -21.25 23.59 5.69
C ARG A 97 -19.80 23.56 5.23
N GLN A 98 -19.00 22.78 5.96
CA GLN A 98 -17.65 22.47 5.48
C GLN A 98 -17.80 21.47 4.33
N CYS A 99 -17.59 21.92 3.10
CA CYS A 99 -17.61 21.06 1.93
C CYS A 99 -16.28 20.31 1.74
N LEU A 100 -16.33 19.26 0.95
CA LEU A 100 -15.15 18.52 0.52
C LEU A 100 -14.27 19.36 -0.40
N ASP A 101 -12.96 19.10 -0.43
CA ASP A 101 -12.05 19.59 -1.46
C ASP A 101 -12.08 18.68 -2.68
N LEU A 102 -12.19 17.35 -2.45
CA LEU A 102 -12.30 16.33 -3.49
C LEU A 102 -13.32 15.27 -3.08
N VAL A 103 -14.15 14.85 -4.03
CA VAL A 103 -14.97 13.64 -3.92
C VAL A 103 -14.55 12.64 -5.01
N ILE A 104 -14.29 11.40 -4.64
CA ILE A 104 -14.17 10.27 -5.57
C ILE A 104 -15.49 9.52 -5.52
N THR A 105 -16.26 9.56 -6.62
CA THR A 105 -17.63 9.05 -6.64
C THR A 105 -17.69 7.56 -6.96
N ASN A 106 -18.57 6.81 -6.29
CA ASN A 106 -18.90 5.41 -6.57
C ASN A 106 -17.69 4.48 -6.77
N ALA A 107 -16.67 4.62 -5.95
CA ALA A 107 -15.44 3.84 -6.03
C ALA A 107 -15.63 2.42 -5.47
N LEU A 108 -15.13 1.39 -6.18
CA LEU A 108 -14.94 0.07 -5.60
C LEU A 108 -13.66 0.07 -4.76
N ILE A 109 -13.82 0.17 -3.47
CA ILE A 109 -12.71 0.18 -2.51
C ILE A 109 -12.30 -1.26 -2.25
N VAL A 110 -11.00 -1.55 -2.44
CA VAL A 110 -10.36 -2.81 -2.08
C VAL A 110 -9.29 -2.51 -1.03
N ASP A 111 -9.55 -2.89 0.20
CA ASP A 111 -8.67 -2.64 1.33
C ASP A 111 -8.64 -3.85 2.27
N TYR A 112 -7.74 -3.88 3.25
CA TYR A 112 -7.72 -4.94 4.26
C TYR A 112 -9.03 -4.99 5.06
N THR A 113 -9.74 -3.86 5.14
CA THR A 113 -11.03 -3.73 5.82
C THR A 113 -12.18 -4.39 5.09
N GLY A 114 -12.12 -4.50 3.76
CA GLY A 114 -13.20 -5.09 2.95
C GLY A 114 -13.10 -4.79 1.47
N VAL A 115 -14.10 -5.28 0.73
CA VAL A 115 -14.35 -4.97 -0.67
C VAL A 115 -15.74 -4.34 -0.77
N TYR A 116 -15.82 -3.03 -0.94
CA TYR A 116 -17.10 -2.31 -0.88
C TYR A 116 -17.13 -1.08 -1.78
N LYS A 117 -18.34 -0.68 -2.21
CA LYS A 117 -18.55 0.53 -2.99
C LYS A 117 -18.95 1.69 -2.08
N ALA A 118 -18.27 2.82 -2.25
CA ALA A 118 -18.58 4.08 -1.56
C ALA A 118 -18.00 5.28 -2.31
N ASP A 119 -18.51 6.47 -1.99
CA ASP A 119 -17.80 7.70 -2.29
C ASP A 119 -16.71 7.92 -1.22
N ILE A 120 -15.60 8.54 -1.62
CA ILE A 120 -14.51 8.94 -0.72
C ILE A 120 -14.44 10.45 -0.71
N GLY A 121 -14.62 11.04 0.47
CA GLY A 121 -14.54 12.48 0.69
C GLY A 121 -13.19 12.89 1.27
N VAL A 122 -12.54 13.89 0.64
CA VAL A 122 -11.25 14.42 1.07
C VAL A 122 -11.37 15.90 1.42
N ARG A 123 -10.73 16.30 2.53
CA ARG A 123 -10.58 17.69 2.96
C ARG A 123 -9.21 17.89 3.59
N ASN A 124 -8.52 18.97 3.19
CA ASN A 124 -7.17 19.29 3.65
C ASN A 124 -6.18 18.11 3.50
N GLY A 125 -6.29 17.40 2.38
CA GLY A 125 -5.42 16.26 2.06
C GLY A 125 -5.71 14.97 2.83
N ARG A 126 -6.74 14.92 3.67
CA ARG A 126 -7.13 13.74 4.47
C ARG A 126 -8.50 13.22 4.07
N ILE A 127 -8.69 11.92 4.19
CA ILE A 127 -9.99 11.27 4.07
C ILE A 127 -10.83 11.71 5.29
N VAL A 128 -11.95 12.38 5.05
CA VAL A 128 -12.87 12.84 6.10
C VAL A 128 -14.17 12.03 6.14
N GLY A 129 -14.46 11.27 5.08
CA GLY A 129 -15.63 10.40 5.04
C GLY A 129 -15.50 9.33 3.96
N ILE A 130 -16.12 8.20 4.22
CA ILE A 130 -16.31 7.08 3.28
C ILE A 130 -17.77 6.67 3.41
N GLY A 131 -18.53 6.79 2.33
CA GLY A 131 -19.97 6.55 2.36
C GLY A 131 -20.65 7.15 1.13
N LYS A 132 -21.75 7.86 1.32
CA LYS A 132 -22.44 8.61 0.26
C LYS A 132 -22.15 10.10 0.41
N ALA A 133 -21.61 10.70 -0.64
CA ALA A 133 -21.42 12.16 -0.74
C ALA A 133 -22.64 12.83 -1.37
N GLY A 134 -22.71 14.14 -1.28
CA GLY A 134 -23.72 14.95 -1.97
C GLY A 134 -24.22 16.15 -1.17
N ASN A 135 -25.42 16.58 -1.50
CA ASN A 135 -26.13 17.69 -0.86
C ASN A 135 -27.20 17.15 0.11
N PRO A 136 -26.96 17.19 1.42
CA PRO A 136 -27.91 16.62 2.40
C PRO A 136 -29.25 17.37 2.48
N ASP A 137 -29.42 18.50 1.80
CA ASP A 137 -30.69 19.24 1.76
C ASP A 137 -31.69 18.63 0.76
N VAL A 138 -31.20 17.88 -0.24
CA VAL A 138 -32.03 17.31 -1.32
C VAL A 138 -31.75 15.84 -1.63
N MET A 139 -30.66 15.29 -1.08
CA MET A 139 -30.26 13.87 -1.27
C MET A 139 -30.39 13.11 0.04
N ASP A 140 -30.96 11.90 -0.03
CA ASP A 140 -31.08 11.02 1.12
C ASP A 140 -29.74 10.31 1.45
N GLY A 141 -29.51 10.04 2.74
CA GLY A 141 -28.40 9.19 3.20
C GLY A 141 -27.00 9.77 3.01
N VAL A 142 -26.85 11.07 2.80
CA VAL A 142 -25.53 11.71 2.73
C VAL A 142 -24.81 11.52 4.07
N THR A 143 -23.62 10.93 4.00
CA THR A 143 -22.77 10.66 5.16
C THR A 143 -22.31 11.98 5.80
N PRO A 144 -22.26 12.07 7.14
CA PRO A 144 -21.72 13.25 7.81
C PRO A 144 -20.32 13.62 7.25
N ASP A 145 -20.05 14.93 7.15
CA ASP A 145 -18.81 15.49 6.56
C ASP A 145 -18.57 15.27 5.08
N MET A 146 -19.49 14.62 4.35
CA MET A 146 -19.38 14.36 2.91
C MET A 146 -20.21 15.31 2.04
N CYS A 147 -20.38 16.56 2.48
CA CYS A 147 -21.10 17.57 1.72
C CYS A 147 -20.29 18.04 0.51
N VAL A 148 -20.91 18.01 -0.67
CA VAL A 148 -20.35 18.52 -1.93
C VAL A 148 -20.80 19.97 -2.12
N GLY A 149 -19.86 20.86 -2.41
CA GLY A 149 -20.11 22.29 -2.64
C GLY A 149 -19.37 22.84 -3.85
N ALA A 150 -19.43 24.15 -4.05
CA ALA A 150 -18.76 24.83 -5.15
C ALA A 150 -17.22 24.71 -5.11
N SER A 151 -16.63 24.42 -3.93
CA SER A 151 -15.20 24.19 -3.74
C SER A 151 -14.76 22.74 -3.94
N THR A 152 -15.69 21.83 -4.25
CA THR A 152 -15.41 20.41 -4.35
C THR A 152 -15.04 20.02 -5.79
N GLU A 153 -13.84 19.48 -5.97
CA GLU A 153 -13.48 18.78 -7.21
C GLU A 153 -14.09 17.38 -7.23
N ALA A 154 -14.45 16.88 -8.40
CA ALA A 154 -15.04 15.55 -8.56
C ALA A 154 -14.16 14.64 -9.42
N MET A 155 -13.88 13.44 -8.91
CA MET A 155 -13.17 12.40 -9.63
C MET A 155 -14.06 11.16 -9.78
N ALA A 156 -14.22 10.69 -11.01
CA ALA A 156 -15.02 9.50 -11.30
C ALA A 156 -14.32 8.23 -10.80
N GLY A 157 -14.92 7.56 -9.80
CA GLY A 157 -14.54 6.25 -9.31
C GLY A 157 -15.37 5.11 -9.93
N GLU A 158 -16.44 5.45 -10.67
CA GLU A 158 -17.32 4.48 -11.31
C GLU A 158 -16.54 3.52 -12.21
N GLY A 159 -16.70 2.22 -11.97
CA GLY A 159 -16.00 1.17 -12.70
C GLY A 159 -14.50 1.10 -12.45
N LYS A 160 -13.98 1.81 -11.43
CA LYS A 160 -12.58 1.73 -11.00
C LYS A 160 -12.46 1.09 -9.63
N ILE A 161 -11.35 0.42 -9.42
CA ILE A 161 -10.91 -0.05 -8.11
C ILE A 161 -10.07 1.07 -7.46
N VAL A 162 -10.33 1.35 -6.19
CA VAL A 162 -9.52 2.27 -5.38
C VAL A 162 -8.86 1.51 -4.25
N THR A 163 -7.55 1.70 -4.12
CA THR A 163 -6.74 1.14 -3.04
C THR A 163 -6.00 2.25 -2.30
N ALA A 164 -5.54 1.96 -1.09
CA ALA A 164 -4.50 2.80 -0.49
C ALA A 164 -3.23 2.77 -1.35
N GLY A 165 -2.46 3.84 -1.31
CA GLY A 165 -1.12 3.85 -1.88
C GLY A 165 -0.22 2.83 -1.20
N ALA A 166 0.56 2.10 -1.99
CA ALA A 166 1.48 1.08 -1.50
C ALA A 166 2.67 1.71 -0.74
N LEU A 167 3.22 0.95 0.19
CA LEU A 167 4.45 1.26 0.90
C LEU A 167 5.52 0.24 0.52
N ASP A 168 6.68 0.72 0.09
CA ASP A 168 7.88 -0.10 -0.02
C ASP A 168 8.84 0.24 1.13
N VAL A 169 9.16 -0.75 1.93
CA VAL A 169 9.91 -0.57 3.18
C VAL A 169 11.29 -1.24 3.16
N HIS A 170 11.76 -1.55 1.96
CA HIS A 170 13.10 -2.07 1.72
C HIS A 170 13.68 -1.43 0.46
N VAL A 171 14.17 -0.19 0.59
CA VAL A 171 14.62 0.63 -0.54
C VAL A 171 16.06 1.08 -0.35
N HIS A 172 16.90 0.81 -1.37
CA HIS A 172 18.23 1.39 -1.53
C HIS A 172 18.10 2.70 -2.31
N PHE A 173 18.42 3.83 -1.68
CA PHE A 173 18.35 5.14 -2.33
C PHE A 173 19.61 5.38 -3.18
N ILE A 174 19.69 4.77 -4.36
CA ILE A 174 20.83 4.88 -5.28
C ILE A 174 20.61 6.01 -6.29
N CYS A 175 19.45 6.04 -6.98
CA CYS A 175 19.15 7.14 -7.91
C CYS A 175 17.71 7.65 -7.74
N PRO A 176 17.47 8.97 -7.91
CA PRO A 176 16.15 9.55 -7.68
C PRO A 176 15.08 9.14 -8.70
N GLN A 177 15.47 8.59 -9.85
CA GLN A 177 14.54 8.11 -10.90
C GLN A 177 13.65 6.95 -10.41
N LEU A 178 14.06 6.25 -9.36
CA LEU A 178 13.22 5.24 -8.71
C LEU A 178 11.84 5.78 -8.28
N ILE A 179 11.71 7.10 -8.05
CA ILE A 179 10.46 7.72 -7.62
C ILE A 179 9.39 7.67 -8.72
N GLU A 180 9.77 7.85 -9.97
CA GLU A 180 8.84 7.76 -11.11
C GLU A 180 8.32 6.33 -11.27
N GLU A 181 9.20 5.33 -11.13
CA GLU A 181 8.84 3.91 -11.17
C GLU A 181 7.92 3.53 -9.98
N ALA A 182 8.23 4.03 -8.79
CA ALA A 182 7.40 3.83 -7.61
C ALA A 182 5.98 4.37 -7.82
N LEU A 183 5.85 5.63 -8.18
CA LEU A 183 4.55 6.26 -8.43
C LEU A 183 3.81 5.60 -9.60
N GLY A 184 4.54 5.28 -10.69
CA GLY A 184 3.98 4.60 -11.86
C GLY A 184 3.40 3.22 -11.55
N SER A 185 3.81 2.58 -10.45
CA SER A 185 3.32 1.30 -9.96
C SER A 185 2.34 1.40 -8.78
N GLY A 186 2.03 2.62 -8.30
CA GLY A 186 1.08 2.86 -7.20
C GLY A 186 1.70 2.91 -5.81
N ILE A 187 3.03 2.98 -5.70
CA ILE A 187 3.72 3.18 -4.42
C ILE A 187 3.74 4.67 -4.09
N THR A 188 3.37 5.03 -2.87
CA THR A 188 3.24 6.41 -2.39
C THR A 188 4.12 6.72 -1.18
N THR A 189 4.76 5.69 -0.62
CA THR A 189 5.62 5.81 0.57
C THR A 189 6.82 4.89 0.44
N LEU A 190 8.01 5.42 0.72
CA LEU A 190 9.27 4.68 0.72
C LEU A 190 9.94 4.76 2.09
N VAL A 191 10.41 3.62 2.56
CA VAL A 191 11.28 3.51 3.74
C VAL A 191 12.53 2.72 3.36
N GLY A 192 13.67 3.26 3.70
CA GLY A 192 14.95 2.62 3.40
C GLY A 192 16.12 3.53 3.72
N GLY A 193 17.26 3.29 3.10
CA GLY A 193 18.44 4.10 3.33
C GLY A 193 19.38 4.11 2.13
N GLY A 194 20.32 5.04 2.18
CA GLY A 194 21.35 5.20 1.16
C GLY A 194 21.70 6.65 0.89
N THR A 195 22.73 6.85 0.10
CA THR A 195 23.31 8.16 -0.20
C THR A 195 23.77 8.26 -1.66
N GLY A 196 23.12 7.54 -2.57
CA GLY A 196 23.56 7.41 -3.96
C GLY A 196 24.33 6.10 -4.20
N PRO A 197 25.06 5.97 -5.33
CA PRO A 197 25.73 4.74 -5.74
C PRO A 197 27.03 4.49 -4.95
N ASN A 198 26.98 4.66 -3.65
CA ASN A 198 28.08 4.31 -2.75
C ASN A 198 28.06 2.81 -2.45
N THR A 199 29.21 2.19 -2.26
CA THR A 199 29.32 0.74 -1.99
C THR A 199 28.45 0.31 -0.81
N GLY A 200 28.45 1.08 0.29
CA GLY A 200 27.59 0.81 1.44
C GLY A 200 26.09 0.89 1.11
N THR A 201 25.67 1.78 0.23
CA THR A 201 24.27 1.87 -0.24
C THR A 201 23.92 0.74 -1.21
N ASN A 202 24.85 0.34 -2.08
CA ASN A 202 24.61 -0.78 -2.99
C ASN A 202 24.34 -2.07 -2.23
N ALA A 203 25.07 -2.30 -1.13
CA ALA A 203 24.91 -3.49 -0.30
C ALA A 203 23.78 -3.35 0.75
N THR A 204 23.57 -2.16 1.31
CA THR A 204 22.74 -1.98 2.51
C THR A 204 21.77 -0.81 2.40
N THR A 205 20.64 -0.87 3.11
CA THR A 205 19.69 0.25 3.20
C THR A 205 20.02 1.16 4.39
N CYS A 206 21.27 1.61 4.49
CA CYS A 206 21.74 2.47 5.58
C CYS A 206 22.01 3.89 5.08
N THR A 207 21.50 4.89 5.81
CA THR A 207 21.89 6.30 5.70
C THR A 207 22.71 6.65 6.95
N PRO A 208 24.06 6.50 6.93
CA PRO A 208 24.84 6.51 8.16
C PRO A 208 25.14 7.92 8.67
N GLY A 209 24.88 8.16 9.94
CA GLY A 209 25.26 9.37 10.67
C GLY A 209 24.38 10.59 10.38
N ALA A 210 24.44 11.56 11.29
CA ALA A 210 23.59 12.74 11.27
C ALA A 210 23.75 13.59 9.98
N TYR A 211 24.97 13.67 9.45
CA TYR A 211 25.24 14.43 8.22
C TYR A 211 24.46 13.89 7.03
N HIS A 212 24.55 12.58 6.78
CA HIS A 212 23.87 11.96 5.62
C HIS A 212 22.35 11.94 5.79
N ILE A 213 21.85 11.66 6.99
CA ILE A 213 20.40 11.68 7.28
C ILE A 213 19.82 13.06 6.97
N ARG A 214 20.46 14.13 7.50
CA ARG A 214 20.04 15.48 7.19
C ARG A 214 20.07 15.76 5.69
N THR A 215 21.20 15.49 5.04
CA THR A 215 21.38 15.79 3.61
C THR A 215 20.38 15.05 2.74
N MET A 216 20.09 13.78 3.05
CA MET A 216 19.11 12.99 2.31
C MET A 216 17.67 13.46 2.57
N LEU A 217 17.30 13.85 3.80
CA LEU A 217 16.00 14.45 4.08
C LEU A 217 15.80 15.76 3.29
N GLU A 218 16.84 16.64 3.24
CA GLU A 218 16.80 17.87 2.46
C GLU A 218 16.75 17.58 0.94
N ALA A 219 17.51 16.58 0.45
CA ALA A 219 17.52 16.20 -0.97
C ALA A 219 16.19 15.62 -1.46
N THR A 220 15.46 14.93 -0.60
CA THR A 220 14.17 14.31 -0.93
C THR A 220 12.96 15.24 -0.73
N ASP A 221 13.18 16.50 -0.29
CA ASP A 221 12.11 17.42 0.06
C ASP A 221 11.19 17.77 -1.11
N SER A 222 11.70 17.80 -2.34
CA SER A 222 10.92 18.10 -3.55
C SER A 222 10.27 16.88 -4.21
N LEU A 223 10.51 15.66 -3.71
CA LEU A 223 9.99 14.44 -4.33
C LEU A 223 8.54 14.18 -3.94
N PRO A 224 7.64 13.89 -4.90
CA PRO A 224 6.19 13.76 -4.66
C PRO A 224 5.79 12.41 -4.02
N ILE A 225 6.52 11.99 -3.02
CA ILE A 225 6.33 10.72 -2.31
C ILE A 225 6.67 10.90 -0.82
N ASN A 226 6.08 10.11 0.07
CA ASN A 226 6.48 10.11 1.47
C ASN A 226 7.80 9.35 1.63
N ILE A 227 8.70 9.87 2.44
CA ILE A 227 10.04 9.31 2.66
C ILE A 227 10.30 9.11 4.16
N GLY A 228 10.87 7.96 4.51
CA GLY A 228 11.46 7.69 5.81
C GLY A 228 12.85 7.07 5.66
N LEU A 229 13.84 7.54 6.41
CA LEU A 229 15.21 7.07 6.31
C LEU A 229 15.60 6.17 7.48
N THR A 230 16.31 5.08 7.18
CA THR A 230 16.93 4.21 8.18
C THR A 230 18.42 4.54 8.33
N GLY A 231 18.85 4.71 9.57
CA GLY A 231 20.26 4.88 9.94
C GLY A 231 21.01 3.55 9.93
N LYS A 232 22.33 3.59 10.09
CA LYS A 232 23.18 2.40 10.22
C LYS A 232 23.09 1.84 11.66
N GLY A 233 22.52 0.65 11.80
CA GLY A 233 22.34 -0.03 13.09
C GLY A 233 23.57 -0.82 13.56
N ASN A 234 24.57 -1.00 12.71
CA ASN A 234 25.75 -1.80 12.99
C ASN A 234 26.74 -1.05 13.90
N CYS A 235 26.44 -1.03 15.19
CA CYS A 235 27.31 -0.52 16.24
C CYS A 235 26.97 -1.20 17.57
N SER A 236 27.95 -1.69 18.30
CA SER A 236 27.77 -2.23 19.65
C SER A 236 27.73 -1.15 20.74
N GLU A 237 28.08 0.10 20.39
CA GLU A 237 27.95 1.26 21.26
C GLU A 237 26.63 2.00 20.99
N LYS A 238 25.93 2.40 22.06
CA LYS A 238 24.56 2.94 21.96
C LYS A 238 24.51 4.40 21.51
N GLU A 239 25.49 5.23 21.87
CA GLU A 239 25.41 6.67 21.60
C GLU A 239 25.45 7.02 20.09
N PRO A 240 26.32 6.38 19.25
CA PRO A 240 26.26 6.61 17.79
C PRO A 240 24.93 6.20 17.15
N LEU A 241 24.19 5.26 17.77
CA LEU A 241 22.86 4.85 17.33
C LEU A 241 21.81 5.93 17.68
N ARG A 242 21.86 6.45 18.92
CA ARG A 242 20.98 7.56 19.36
C ARG A 242 21.16 8.83 18.53
N GLU A 243 22.41 9.18 18.21
CA GLU A 243 22.71 10.34 17.37
C GLU A 243 21.94 10.31 16.04
N GLN A 244 21.93 9.15 15.37
CA GLN A 244 21.22 9.00 14.10
C GLN A 244 19.70 9.15 14.24
N ILE A 245 19.13 8.62 15.31
CA ILE A 245 17.70 8.76 15.56
C ILE A 245 17.36 10.22 15.88
N ARG A 246 18.16 10.91 16.69
CA ARG A 246 18.00 12.36 16.97
C ARG A 246 18.14 13.21 15.69
N ALA A 247 18.93 12.75 14.71
CA ALA A 247 19.05 13.40 13.41
C ALA A 247 17.85 13.16 12.48
N GLY A 248 16.89 12.31 12.83
CA GLY A 248 15.66 12.09 12.07
C GLY A 248 15.48 10.70 11.46
N ALA A 249 16.40 9.76 11.69
CA ALA A 249 16.19 8.38 11.26
C ALA A 249 14.94 7.79 11.93
N ILE A 250 14.07 7.15 11.13
CA ILE A 250 12.84 6.51 11.61
C ILE A 250 13.06 5.05 12.05
N GLY A 251 14.26 4.57 11.92
CA GLY A 251 14.69 3.22 12.27
C GLY A 251 16.17 3.04 12.06
N LEU A 252 16.67 1.88 12.48
CA LEU A 252 18.06 1.49 12.29
C LEU A 252 18.11 0.18 11.49
N LYS A 253 18.99 0.12 10.50
CA LYS A 253 19.24 -1.07 9.67
C LYS A 253 20.51 -1.77 10.12
N ILE A 254 20.38 -3.06 10.44
CA ILE A 254 21.50 -3.97 10.65
C ILE A 254 21.72 -4.78 9.37
N HIS A 255 22.97 -4.94 8.95
CA HIS A 255 23.34 -5.72 7.77
C HIS A 255 24.63 -6.51 8.01
N GLU A 256 24.72 -7.73 7.49
CA GLU A 256 25.88 -8.60 7.65
C GLU A 256 27.19 -7.97 7.18
N ASP A 257 27.19 -7.25 6.05
CA ASP A 257 28.39 -6.59 5.51
C ASP A 257 29.04 -5.58 6.49
N TRP A 258 28.26 -5.11 7.47
CA TRP A 258 28.73 -4.25 8.55
C TRP A 258 28.92 -5.01 9.87
N GLY A 259 28.69 -6.33 9.89
CA GLY A 259 28.77 -7.20 11.06
C GLY A 259 27.45 -7.27 11.86
N ALA A 260 26.61 -8.26 11.59
CA ALA A 260 25.35 -8.50 12.29
C ALA A 260 25.51 -9.42 13.51
N THR A 261 26.42 -9.06 14.42
CA THR A 261 26.74 -9.86 15.63
C THR A 261 25.62 -9.76 16.67
N PRO A 262 25.50 -10.73 17.61
CA PRO A 262 24.55 -10.64 18.71
C PRO A 262 24.69 -9.35 19.55
N ALA A 263 25.91 -8.85 19.75
CA ALA A 263 26.15 -7.60 20.48
C ALA A 263 25.59 -6.36 19.74
N VAL A 264 25.75 -6.33 18.41
CA VAL A 264 25.18 -5.29 17.55
C VAL A 264 23.65 -5.34 17.59
N ILE A 265 23.07 -6.55 17.47
CA ILE A 265 21.61 -6.75 17.53
C ILE A 265 21.06 -6.25 18.86
N ASP A 266 21.70 -6.62 19.97
CA ASP A 266 21.27 -6.20 21.31
C ASP A 266 21.37 -4.68 21.52
N ALA A 267 22.49 -4.06 21.15
CA ALA A 267 22.67 -2.61 21.27
C ALA A 267 21.65 -1.84 20.42
N CYS A 268 21.45 -2.26 19.17
CA CYS A 268 20.51 -1.64 18.26
C CYS A 268 19.06 -1.73 18.77
N LEU A 269 18.62 -2.94 19.16
CA LEU A 269 17.27 -3.15 19.69
C LEU A 269 17.04 -2.36 20.98
N SER A 270 18.05 -2.30 21.88
CA SER A 270 17.94 -1.53 23.13
C SER A 270 17.70 -0.03 22.87
N VAL A 271 18.41 0.55 21.91
CA VAL A 271 18.24 1.98 21.55
C VAL A 271 16.91 2.20 20.83
N CYS A 272 16.50 1.29 19.96
CA CYS A 272 15.21 1.40 19.27
C CYS A 272 14.04 1.25 20.25
N ASP A 273 14.13 0.38 21.26
CA ASP A 273 13.13 0.27 22.33
C ASP A 273 13.03 1.55 23.17
N GLU A 274 14.16 2.20 23.43
CA GLU A 274 14.24 3.47 24.18
C GLU A 274 13.59 4.64 23.40
N MET A 275 13.77 4.68 22.07
CA MET A 275 13.43 5.85 21.24
C MET A 275 12.22 5.63 20.32
N ASP A 276 11.50 4.54 20.47
CA ASP A 276 10.31 4.13 19.68
C ASP A 276 10.49 4.24 18.16
N VAL A 277 11.55 3.61 17.65
CA VAL A 277 11.80 3.47 16.21
C VAL A 277 12.01 2.00 15.82
N GLN A 278 11.85 1.65 14.54
CA GLN A 278 11.96 0.28 14.08
C GLN A 278 13.42 -0.16 13.90
N THR A 279 13.72 -1.42 14.22
CA THR A 279 14.94 -2.11 13.79
C THR A 279 14.65 -3.00 12.60
N THR A 280 15.42 -2.85 11.52
CA THR A 280 15.35 -3.74 10.36
C THR A 280 16.66 -4.54 10.24
N ILE A 281 16.59 -5.79 9.79
CA ILE A 281 17.76 -6.65 9.73
C ILE A 281 17.83 -7.47 8.44
N HIS A 282 19.02 -7.47 7.83
CA HIS A 282 19.57 -8.51 6.97
C HIS A 282 20.50 -9.36 7.84
N THR A 283 20.13 -10.60 8.12
CA THR A 283 20.86 -11.45 9.04
C THR A 283 22.13 -12.03 8.40
N ASP A 284 22.98 -12.63 9.21
CA ASP A 284 24.29 -13.16 8.84
C ASP A 284 24.18 -14.43 7.96
N THR A 285 24.28 -14.26 6.64
CA THR A 285 24.14 -15.33 5.65
C THR A 285 25.21 -16.41 5.81
N LEU A 286 26.45 -15.99 6.11
CA LEU A 286 27.61 -16.89 6.22
C LEU A 286 27.71 -17.57 7.59
N ASN A 287 26.81 -17.25 8.53
CA ASN A 287 26.84 -17.76 9.90
C ASN A 287 28.19 -17.48 10.62
N GLU A 288 28.81 -16.34 10.29
CA GLU A 288 30.11 -15.95 10.86
C GLU A 288 30.02 -15.62 12.36
N SER A 289 28.87 -15.10 12.79
CA SER A 289 28.60 -14.67 14.17
C SER A 289 27.72 -15.66 14.95
N GLY A 290 27.43 -16.81 14.37
CA GLY A 290 26.53 -17.83 14.89
C GLY A 290 25.39 -18.15 13.91
N PHE A 291 24.60 -19.15 14.28
CA PHE A 291 23.45 -19.62 13.48
C PHE A 291 22.18 -18.84 13.79
N VAL A 292 21.08 -19.18 13.11
CA VAL A 292 19.78 -18.50 13.26
C VAL A 292 19.31 -18.47 14.72
N GLU A 293 19.58 -19.52 15.51
CA GLU A 293 19.24 -19.60 16.93
C GLU A 293 19.95 -18.53 17.77
N ASN A 294 21.21 -18.20 17.44
CA ASN A 294 21.96 -17.15 18.13
C ASN A 294 21.36 -15.76 17.84
N THR A 295 20.97 -15.52 16.60
CA THR A 295 20.26 -14.30 16.21
C THR A 295 18.88 -14.20 16.89
N ILE A 296 18.11 -15.29 16.89
CA ILE A 296 16.81 -15.35 17.58
C ILE A 296 16.98 -15.09 19.09
N ALA A 297 18.01 -15.71 19.71
CA ALA A 297 18.30 -15.47 21.11
C ALA A 297 18.69 -14.02 21.41
N ALA A 298 19.46 -13.37 20.52
CA ALA A 298 19.80 -11.96 20.63
C ALA A 298 18.59 -11.03 20.44
N ILE A 299 17.64 -11.39 19.60
CA ILE A 299 16.36 -10.66 19.41
C ILE A 299 15.50 -10.79 20.67
N GLY A 300 15.36 -12.00 21.20
CA GLY A 300 14.44 -12.31 22.30
C GLY A 300 12.99 -11.97 21.92
N ASP A 301 12.27 -11.35 22.84
CA ASP A 301 10.87 -10.93 22.61
C ASP A 301 10.75 -9.49 22.07
N ARG A 302 11.84 -8.89 21.58
CA ARG A 302 11.87 -7.52 21.07
C ARG A 302 11.43 -7.45 19.62
N THR A 303 10.69 -6.39 19.26
CA THR A 303 10.21 -6.16 17.90
C THR A 303 11.36 -5.95 16.93
N ILE A 304 11.34 -6.68 15.80
CA ILE A 304 12.29 -6.52 14.70
C ILE A 304 11.62 -6.86 13.36
N HIS A 305 11.96 -6.12 12.30
CA HIS A 305 11.55 -6.40 10.95
C HIS A 305 12.69 -7.13 10.20
N ALA A 306 12.50 -8.41 9.92
CA ALA A 306 13.45 -9.22 9.19
C ALA A 306 13.16 -9.18 7.68
N TYR A 307 14.19 -8.88 6.89
CA TYR A 307 14.12 -8.78 5.44
C TYR A 307 14.34 -10.14 4.76
N HIS A 308 13.81 -10.31 3.53
CA HIS A 308 13.99 -11.49 2.65
C HIS A 308 14.13 -12.82 3.41
N THR A 309 13.13 -13.11 4.25
CA THR A 309 13.17 -14.22 5.22
C THR A 309 13.18 -15.62 4.61
N GLU A 310 13.13 -15.75 3.27
CA GLU A 310 13.33 -17.03 2.58
C GLU A 310 14.82 -17.34 2.30
N GLY A 311 15.68 -16.32 2.36
CA GLY A 311 17.14 -16.47 2.32
C GLY A 311 17.81 -16.17 0.97
N ALA A 312 17.13 -16.13 -0.16
CA ALA A 312 17.77 -15.85 -1.46
C ALA A 312 18.34 -14.43 -1.53
N GLY A 313 17.64 -13.45 -0.95
CA GLY A 313 18.16 -12.08 -0.79
C GLY A 313 19.25 -11.94 0.27
N GLY A 314 19.49 -12.97 1.05
CA GLY A 314 20.43 -13.03 2.17
C GLY A 314 19.76 -13.39 3.49
N GLY A 315 20.55 -13.82 4.45
CA GLY A 315 20.11 -14.28 5.76
C GLY A 315 20.56 -15.72 6.03
N HIS A 316 20.58 -16.08 7.32
CA HIS A 316 21.11 -17.35 7.80
C HIS A 316 20.80 -18.52 6.87
N ALA A 317 21.83 -19.12 6.34
CA ALA A 317 21.70 -20.31 5.49
C ALA A 317 21.73 -21.58 6.35
N PRO A 318 20.80 -22.54 6.14
CA PRO A 318 19.70 -22.53 5.15
C PRO A 318 18.35 -22.09 5.72
N ASP A 319 18.25 -21.69 6.98
CA ASP A 319 17.06 -21.80 7.81
C ASP A 319 16.55 -20.46 8.39
N ILE A 320 16.90 -19.32 7.79
CA ILE A 320 16.35 -18.01 8.18
C ILE A 320 14.81 -18.01 8.24
N LEU A 321 14.13 -18.86 7.45
CA LEU A 321 12.67 -19.03 7.51
C LEU A 321 12.14 -19.35 8.91
N ALA A 322 12.97 -19.89 9.81
CA ALA A 322 12.60 -20.19 11.19
C ALA A 322 12.10 -18.95 11.95
N VAL A 323 12.59 -17.75 11.61
CA VAL A 323 12.16 -16.49 12.24
C VAL A 323 10.67 -16.20 12.01
N CYS A 324 10.05 -16.76 10.96
CA CYS A 324 8.62 -16.58 10.69
C CYS A 324 7.72 -17.21 11.76
N GLY A 325 8.26 -18.11 12.58
CA GLY A 325 7.57 -18.71 13.73
C GLY A 325 7.65 -17.90 15.02
N HIS A 326 8.38 -16.77 15.04
CA HIS A 326 8.54 -15.93 16.22
C HIS A 326 7.54 -14.78 16.27
N SER A 327 6.90 -14.59 17.42
CA SER A 327 5.83 -13.62 17.61
C SER A 327 6.28 -12.17 17.50
N SER A 328 7.53 -11.87 17.88
CA SER A 328 8.13 -10.54 17.87
C SER A 328 8.78 -10.16 16.53
N VAL A 329 9.03 -11.14 15.65
CA VAL A 329 9.63 -10.90 14.34
C VAL A 329 8.57 -10.62 13.29
N ILE A 330 8.73 -9.53 12.56
CA ILE A 330 7.91 -9.16 11.41
C ILE A 330 8.65 -9.61 10.14
N PRO A 331 8.26 -10.72 9.51
CA PRO A 331 8.97 -11.23 8.33
C PRO A 331 8.49 -10.55 7.07
N SER A 332 9.42 -10.26 6.16
CA SER A 332 9.13 -9.75 4.82
C SER A 332 9.84 -10.54 3.72
N SER A 333 9.23 -10.51 2.55
CA SER A 333 9.80 -10.97 1.30
C SER A 333 10.24 -9.82 0.43
N THR A 334 11.17 -10.11 -0.47
CA THR A 334 11.51 -9.24 -1.60
C THR A 334 10.96 -9.81 -2.90
N ASN A 335 10.63 -8.91 -3.83
CA ASN A 335 9.81 -9.29 -4.97
C ASN A 335 10.46 -10.19 -6.04
N PRO A 336 11.79 -10.28 -6.24
CA PRO A 336 12.36 -11.13 -7.29
C PRO A 336 12.06 -12.61 -7.16
N THR A 337 11.97 -13.14 -5.93
CA THR A 337 11.62 -14.55 -5.70
C THR A 337 10.12 -14.83 -5.85
N ARG A 338 9.30 -13.78 -6.02
CA ARG A 338 7.84 -13.87 -6.04
C ARG A 338 7.22 -13.71 -7.43
N PRO A 339 6.32 -14.59 -7.82
CA PRO A 339 6.15 -15.95 -7.30
C PRO A 339 7.28 -16.89 -7.79
N TYR A 340 7.43 -18.04 -7.14
CA TYR A 340 8.33 -19.11 -7.63
C TYR A 340 7.92 -19.59 -9.01
N THR A 341 8.83 -19.49 -9.98
CA THR A 341 8.64 -19.89 -11.39
C THR A 341 9.72 -20.85 -11.82
N ALA A 342 9.57 -21.45 -12.99
CA ALA A 342 10.56 -22.33 -13.57
C ALA A 342 11.95 -21.68 -13.75
N ASN A 343 11.99 -20.34 -13.88
CA ASN A 343 13.22 -19.59 -14.12
C ASN A 343 13.75 -18.85 -12.86
N THR A 344 13.01 -18.88 -11.74
CA THR A 344 13.36 -18.03 -10.59
C THR A 344 14.74 -18.29 -10.04
N CYS A 345 15.14 -19.56 -9.95
CA CYS A 345 16.46 -19.91 -9.42
C CYS A 345 17.60 -19.40 -10.32
N ASP A 346 17.49 -19.59 -11.63
CA ASP A 346 18.50 -19.13 -12.60
C ASP A 346 18.59 -17.60 -12.64
N GLU A 347 17.43 -16.91 -12.72
CA GLU A 347 17.38 -15.45 -12.71
C GLU A 347 17.98 -14.87 -11.42
N HIS A 348 17.69 -15.51 -10.28
CA HIS A 348 18.15 -15.03 -9.00
C HIS A 348 19.65 -15.30 -8.78
N LEU A 349 20.14 -16.44 -9.29
CA LEU A 349 21.56 -16.77 -9.32
C LEU A 349 22.34 -15.71 -10.12
N ASP A 350 21.88 -15.37 -11.32
CA ASP A 350 22.49 -14.33 -12.15
C ASP A 350 22.45 -12.95 -11.45
N MET A 351 21.35 -12.60 -10.83
CA MET A 351 21.21 -11.34 -10.09
C MET A 351 22.20 -11.28 -8.92
N LEU A 352 22.33 -12.35 -8.14
CA LEU A 352 23.25 -12.43 -7.01
C LEU A 352 24.71 -12.32 -7.46
N MET A 353 25.08 -13.01 -8.53
CA MET A 353 26.43 -12.91 -9.11
C MET A 353 26.79 -11.47 -9.46
N VAL A 354 25.86 -10.72 -10.06
CA VAL A 354 26.06 -9.31 -10.44
C VAL A 354 26.11 -8.41 -9.20
N CYS A 355 25.16 -8.53 -8.29
CA CYS A 355 25.02 -7.63 -7.13
C CYS A 355 26.18 -7.78 -6.13
N HIS A 356 26.75 -8.97 -6.01
CA HIS A 356 27.89 -9.23 -5.12
C HIS A 356 29.25 -9.19 -5.83
N HIS A 357 29.29 -8.74 -7.10
CA HIS A 357 30.52 -8.66 -7.90
C HIS A 357 31.27 -9.99 -8.04
N LEU A 358 30.52 -11.11 -8.09
CA LEU A 358 31.06 -12.45 -8.25
C LEU A 358 31.39 -12.75 -9.72
N ASP A 359 32.35 -13.68 -9.94
CA ASP A 359 32.79 -14.07 -11.29
C ASP A 359 32.40 -15.54 -11.56
N LYS A 360 31.59 -15.78 -12.60
CA LYS A 360 31.17 -17.12 -13.02
C LYS A 360 32.35 -18.05 -13.41
N ARG A 361 33.54 -17.50 -13.63
CA ARG A 361 34.76 -18.27 -13.91
C ARG A 361 35.47 -18.76 -12.64
N ILE A 362 35.06 -18.29 -11.47
CA ILE A 362 35.60 -18.67 -10.16
C ILE A 362 34.63 -19.66 -9.53
N ALA A 363 35.08 -20.91 -9.34
CA ALA A 363 34.23 -21.99 -8.83
C ALA A 363 33.69 -21.71 -7.42
N GLU A 364 34.49 -21.05 -6.59
CA GLU A 364 34.12 -20.66 -5.23
C GLU A 364 33.01 -19.62 -5.20
N ASP A 365 33.05 -18.64 -6.13
CA ASP A 365 32.02 -17.63 -6.28
C ASP A 365 30.69 -18.25 -6.71
N VAL A 366 30.75 -19.18 -7.67
CA VAL A 366 29.56 -19.94 -8.11
C VAL A 366 28.98 -20.77 -6.97
N ALA A 367 29.83 -21.50 -6.25
CA ALA A 367 29.40 -22.32 -5.11
C ALA A 367 28.77 -21.47 -4.00
N PHE A 368 29.31 -20.30 -3.73
CA PHE A 368 28.71 -19.34 -2.78
C PHE A 368 27.32 -18.89 -3.25
N ALA A 369 27.19 -18.50 -4.51
CA ALA A 369 25.91 -18.06 -5.05
C ALA A 369 24.86 -19.18 -5.02
N GLU A 370 25.21 -20.39 -5.47
CA GLU A 370 24.34 -21.57 -5.43
C GLU A 370 23.95 -21.98 -4.02
N SER A 371 24.81 -21.77 -3.02
CA SER A 371 24.50 -22.06 -1.62
C SER A 371 23.36 -21.19 -1.06
N ARG A 372 23.08 -20.03 -1.64
CA ARG A 372 22.02 -19.10 -1.23
C ARG A 372 20.70 -19.32 -1.95
N ILE A 373 20.73 -19.80 -3.20
CA ILE A 373 19.54 -19.91 -4.05
C ILE A 373 19.00 -21.34 -3.97
N ARG A 374 17.85 -21.52 -3.31
CA ARG A 374 17.23 -22.82 -3.08
C ARG A 374 15.78 -22.81 -3.52
N GLY A 375 15.43 -23.69 -4.45
CA GLY A 375 14.06 -23.85 -4.93
C GLY A 375 13.07 -24.22 -3.82
N GLU A 376 13.52 -24.98 -2.82
CA GLU A 376 12.72 -25.47 -1.70
C GLU A 376 12.23 -24.32 -0.80
N THR A 377 13.13 -23.41 -0.40
CA THR A 377 12.77 -22.27 0.46
C THR A 377 11.96 -21.24 -0.31
N ILE A 378 12.28 -21.00 -1.60
CA ILE A 378 11.53 -20.11 -2.49
C ILE A 378 10.11 -20.65 -2.75
N ALA A 379 9.95 -21.98 -2.91
CA ALA A 379 8.64 -22.61 -3.07
C ALA A 379 7.80 -22.51 -1.79
N ALA A 380 8.43 -22.76 -0.62
CA ALA A 380 7.77 -22.64 0.67
C ALA A 380 7.29 -21.21 0.95
N GLU A 381 8.05 -20.21 0.52
CA GLU A 381 7.72 -18.80 0.69
C GLU A 381 6.35 -18.42 0.09
N ASP A 382 6.00 -18.90 -1.13
CA ASP A 382 4.69 -18.68 -1.74
C ASP A 382 3.56 -19.20 -0.84
N VAL A 383 3.72 -20.42 -0.31
CA VAL A 383 2.74 -21.04 0.58
C VAL A 383 2.62 -20.26 1.89
N MET A 384 3.74 -19.82 2.45
CA MET A 384 3.77 -19.03 3.70
C MET A 384 3.10 -17.66 3.53
N HIS A 385 3.20 -17.05 2.34
CA HIS A 385 2.42 -15.86 2.02
C HIS A 385 0.91 -16.15 2.04
N ASP A 386 0.48 -17.26 1.44
CA ASP A 386 -0.94 -17.61 1.37
C ASP A 386 -1.51 -17.99 2.74
N LEU A 387 -0.68 -18.59 3.60
CA LEU A 387 -1.04 -18.87 5.00
C LEU A 387 -1.01 -17.65 5.92
N GLY A 388 -0.40 -16.54 5.49
CA GLY A 388 -0.24 -15.34 6.30
C GLY A 388 0.89 -15.45 7.33
N ALA A 389 1.87 -16.32 7.09
CA ALA A 389 3.06 -16.46 7.91
C ALA A 389 4.13 -15.40 7.57
N ILE A 390 4.19 -14.93 6.33
CA ILE A 390 5.00 -13.78 5.92
C ILE A 390 4.10 -12.57 5.77
N SER A 391 4.45 -11.49 6.45
CA SER A 391 3.53 -10.39 6.73
C SER A 391 3.64 -9.20 5.78
N VAL A 392 4.80 -9.01 5.15
CA VAL A 392 5.12 -7.85 4.31
C VAL A 392 5.72 -8.29 2.98
N MET A 393 5.40 -7.55 1.92
CA MET A 393 6.05 -7.60 0.62
C MET A 393 6.74 -6.27 0.36
N SER A 394 8.02 -6.32 -0.06
CA SER A 394 8.85 -5.16 -0.36
C SER A 394 9.68 -5.41 -1.63
N SER A 395 10.52 -4.45 -2.04
CA SER A 395 11.25 -4.60 -3.30
C SER A 395 12.67 -5.09 -3.16
N ASP A 396 13.45 -4.57 -2.22
CA ASP A 396 14.91 -4.60 -2.25
C ASP A 396 15.45 -3.76 -3.45
N SER A 397 14.79 -2.62 -3.67
CA SER A 397 14.95 -1.79 -4.86
C SER A 397 16.35 -1.27 -5.01
N GLN A 398 16.84 -1.33 -6.23
CA GLN A 398 18.15 -0.95 -6.75
C GLN A 398 19.32 -1.82 -6.24
N ALA A 399 19.06 -2.84 -5.40
CA ALA A 399 20.00 -3.92 -5.13
C ALA A 399 19.48 -5.21 -5.80
N MET A 400 18.85 -6.12 -5.02
CA MET A 400 18.36 -7.40 -5.56
C MET A 400 16.85 -7.39 -5.82
N GLY A 401 16.27 -6.25 -6.22
CA GLY A 401 14.83 -6.15 -6.47
C GLY A 401 14.41 -4.94 -7.29
N ARG A 402 13.09 -4.85 -7.55
CA ARG A 402 12.51 -3.86 -8.46
C ARG A 402 11.29 -3.19 -7.84
N ILE A 403 11.39 -1.88 -7.60
CA ILE A 403 10.32 -1.11 -6.97
C ILE A 403 9.00 -1.15 -7.76
N GLY A 404 9.07 -1.04 -9.08
CA GLY A 404 7.91 -1.05 -9.96
C GLY A 404 7.13 -2.38 -9.98
N GLU A 405 7.62 -3.43 -9.34
CA GLU A 405 7.03 -4.77 -9.40
C GLU A 405 6.45 -5.27 -8.06
N VAL A 406 6.52 -4.48 -6.97
CA VAL A 406 6.00 -4.90 -5.66
C VAL A 406 4.53 -5.30 -5.73
N VAL A 407 3.69 -4.43 -6.29
CA VAL A 407 2.25 -4.67 -6.39
C VAL A 407 1.97 -5.84 -7.34
N ALA A 408 2.52 -5.81 -8.55
CA ALA A 408 2.28 -6.84 -9.56
C ALA A 408 2.69 -8.24 -9.09
N ARG A 409 3.87 -8.39 -8.49
CA ARG A 409 4.36 -9.69 -8.00
C ARG A 409 3.59 -10.21 -6.79
N THR A 410 3.09 -9.32 -5.94
CA THR A 410 2.16 -9.69 -4.86
C THR A 410 0.90 -10.36 -5.44
N TRP A 411 0.30 -9.78 -6.47
CA TRP A 411 -0.91 -10.34 -7.08
C TRP A 411 -0.65 -11.57 -7.96
N ARG A 412 0.53 -11.66 -8.59
CA ARG A 412 0.98 -12.90 -9.28
C ARG A 412 1.12 -14.06 -8.29
N THR A 413 1.65 -13.79 -7.08
CA THR A 413 1.74 -14.80 -6.02
C THR A 413 0.35 -15.24 -5.55
N ALA A 414 -0.59 -14.30 -5.35
CA ALA A 414 -1.97 -14.60 -4.99
C ALA A 414 -2.69 -15.44 -6.05
N ASP A 415 -2.50 -15.12 -7.34
CA ASP A 415 -3.04 -15.88 -8.47
C ASP A 415 -2.49 -17.32 -8.49
N LYS A 416 -1.16 -17.47 -8.40
CA LYS A 416 -0.52 -18.79 -8.35
C LYS A 416 -1.05 -19.63 -7.18
N MET A 417 -1.14 -19.02 -5.99
CA MET A 417 -1.62 -19.73 -4.82
C MET A 417 -3.09 -20.15 -4.97
N LYS A 418 -3.93 -19.33 -5.57
CA LYS A 418 -5.31 -19.75 -5.88
C LYS A 418 -5.34 -20.92 -6.86
N ARG A 419 -4.54 -20.88 -7.93
CA ARG A 419 -4.50 -21.96 -8.92
C ARG A 419 -4.04 -23.28 -8.31
N GLN A 420 -3.04 -23.25 -7.43
CA GLN A 420 -2.45 -24.46 -6.87
C GLN A 420 -3.11 -24.96 -5.58
N ARG A 421 -3.68 -24.06 -4.78
CA ARG A 421 -4.25 -24.37 -3.45
C ARG A 421 -5.75 -24.18 -3.36
N GLY A 422 -6.39 -23.68 -4.43
CA GLY A 422 -7.84 -23.48 -4.47
C GLY A 422 -8.29 -22.26 -3.64
N HIS A 423 -9.55 -22.33 -3.18
CA HIS A 423 -10.16 -21.29 -2.35
C HIS A 423 -9.50 -21.21 -0.98
N LEU A 424 -9.33 -19.99 -0.48
CA LEU A 424 -8.81 -19.76 0.86
C LEU A 424 -9.99 -19.47 1.81
N PRO A 425 -10.36 -20.42 2.69
CA PRO A 425 -11.49 -20.24 3.58
C PRO A 425 -11.20 -19.15 4.62
N VAL A 426 -12.24 -18.42 4.99
CA VAL A 426 -12.18 -17.50 6.12
C VAL A 426 -12.06 -18.30 7.41
N PRO A 427 -11.04 -18.06 8.26
CA PRO A 427 -10.91 -18.78 9.52
C PRO A 427 -12.14 -18.57 10.42
N THR A 428 -12.63 -19.63 11.05
CA THR A 428 -13.68 -19.54 12.07
C THR A 428 -13.21 -18.67 13.25
N GLY A 429 -14.07 -17.78 13.74
CA GLY A 429 -13.72 -16.86 14.83
C GLY A 429 -12.93 -15.61 14.40
N SER A 430 -12.83 -15.34 13.10
CA SER A 430 -12.15 -14.14 12.57
C SER A 430 -13.03 -12.86 12.58
N GLU A 431 -14.19 -12.92 13.20
CA GLU A 431 -15.11 -11.77 13.35
C GLU A 431 -14.44 -10.56 14.03
N HIS A 432 -13.56 -10.81 14.99
CA HIS A 432 -12.75 -9.78 15.64
C HIS A 432 -11.74 -9.10 14.72
N LEU A 433 -11.47 -9.67 13.54
CA LEU A 433 -10.60 -9.08 12.51
C LEU A 433 -11.39 -8.15 11.55
N GLY A 434 -12.66 -7.85 11.85
CA GLY A 434 -13.53 -7.07 10.97
C GLY A 434 -13.86 -7.80 9.65
N VAL A 435 -13.74 -9.13 9.63
CA VAL A 435 -14.16 -9.94 8.49
C VAL A 435 -15.67 -10.14 8.65
N PRO A 436 -16.53 -9.61 7.78
CA PRO A 436 -17.96 -9.92 7.81
C PRO A 436 -18.15 -11.42 7.77
N HIS A 437 -19.22 -11.93 8.42
CA HIS A 437 -19.63 -13.32 8.27
C HIS A 437 -19.51 -13.73 6.80
N ALA A 438 -18.91 -14.89 6.57
CA ALA A 438 -18.69 -15.44 5.24
C ALA A 438 -19.90 -15.11 4.35
N SER A 439 -19.65 -14.34 3.29
CA SER A 439 -20.67 -14.14 2.28
C SER A 439 -21.15 -15.53 1.88
N VAL A 440 -22.45 -15.72 1.80
CA VAL A 440 -23.13 -17.00 1.51
C VAL A 440 -22.65 -17.65 0.20
N HIS A 441 -21.68 -17.03 -0.49
CA HIS A 441 -21.14 -17.46 -1.76
C HIS A 441 -19.66 -17.86 -1.65
N ASP A 442 -19.43 -19.14 -1.48
CA ASP A 442 -18.14 -19.87 -1.44
C ASP A 442 -17.20 -19.68 -2.67
N ARG A 443 -17.36 -18.64 -3.47
CA ARG A 443 -16.65 -18.48 -4.75
C ARG A 443 -15.87 -17.18 -4.90
N ALA A 444 -15.97 -16.25 -3.99
CA ALA A 444 -15.21 -14.99 -4.03
C ALA A 444 -13.88 -15.13 -3.28
N ASP A 445 -12.88 -14.36 -3.70
CA ASP A 445 -11.53 -14.43 -3.14
C ASP A 445 -11.27 -13.32 -2.11
N ASN A 446 -12.31 -12.70 -1.56
CA ASN A 446 -12.19 -11.50 -0.73
C ASN A 446 -11.23 -11.67 0.44
N PHE A 447 -11.22 -12.81 1.13
CA PHE A 447 -10.28 -13.04 2.22
C PHE A 447 -8.82 -13.06 1.74
N ARG A 448 -8.52 -13.76 0.63
CA ARG A 448 -7.19 -13.75 0.02
C ARG A 448 -6.83 -12.34 -0.46
N ILE A 449 -7.74 -11.64 -1.13
CA ILE A 449 -7.54 -10.27 -1.61
C ILE A 449 -7.17 -9.34 -0.45
N ARG A 450 -7.92 -9.36 0.64
CA ARG A 450 -7.66 -8.56 1.85
C ARG A 450 -6.32 -8.92 2.51
N ARG A 451 -5.95 -10.21 2.53
CA ARG A 451 -4.66 -10.68 3.05
C ARG A 451 -3.49 -10.15 2.22
N TYR A 452 -3.59 -10.22 0.90
CA TYR A 452 -2.50 -9.84 0.02
C TYR A 452 -2.33 -8.32 -0.09
N ILE A 453 -3.42 -7.56 -0.12
CA ILE A 453 -3.32 -6.09 -0.13
C ILE A 453 -2.69 -5.56 1.17
N ALA A 454 -2.97 -6.18 2.30
CA ALA A 454 -2.40 -5.79 3.59
C ALA A 454 -0.86 -5.86 3.62
N LYS A 455 -0.25 -6.73 2.81
CA LYS A 455 1.21 -6.99 2.80
C LYS A 455 2.04 -5.80 2.31
N TYR A 456 1.49 -4.96 1.46
CA TYR A 456 2.19 -3.79 0.92
C TYR A 456 1.49 -2.46 1.25
N THR A 457 0.46 -2.49 2.09
CA THR A 457 -0.27 -1.31 2.54
C THR A 457 -0.20 -1.17 4.06
N ILE A 458 -1.17 -1.74 4.80
CA ILE A 458 -1.28 -1.53 6.24
C ILE A 458 -0.19 -2.21 7.07
N ASN A 459 0.28 -3.40 6.68
CA ASN A 459 1.28 -4.12 7.48
C ASN A 459 2.65 -3.44 7.51
N PRO A 460 3.24 -3.01 6.37
CA PRO A 460 4.47 -2.21 6.42
C PRO A 460 4.26 -0.86 7.13
N ALA A 461 3.06 -0.27 7.05
CA ALA A 461 2.75 0.96 7.78
C ALA A 461 2.71 0.75 9.30
N ILE A 462 2.18 -0.38 9.78
CA ILE A 462 2.24 -0.79 11.20
C ILE A 462 3.69 -1.04 11.60
N ALA A 463 4.43 -1.84 10.81
CA ALA A 463 5.81 -2.19 11.10
C ALA A 463 6.71 -0.97 11.31
N HIS A 464 6.50 0.10 10.56
CA HIS A 464 7.33 1.31 10.60
C HIS A 464 6.67 2.50 11.32
N GLY A 465 5.58 2.27 12.07
CA GLY A 465 4.96 3.28 12.93
C GLY A 465 4.31 4.45 12.19
N VAL A 466 3.86 4.24 10.95
CA VAL A 466 3.22 5.28 10.11
C VAL A 466 1.75 4.98 9.81
N SER A 467 1.20 3.90 10.38
CA SER A 467 -0.18 3.45 10.13
C SER A 467 -1.26 4.44 10.60
N HIS A 468 -0.91 5.39 11.45
CA HIS A 468 -1.82 6.45 11.88
C HIS A 468 -2.09 7.50 10.79
N VAL A 469 -1.28 7.54 9.73
CA VAL A 469 -1.43 8.52 8.63
C VAL A 469 -1.54 7.92 7.24
N VAL A 470 -1.01 6.70 6.98
CA VAL A 470 -1.03 6.03 5.67
C VAL A 470 -1.33 4.54 5.79
N GLY A 471 -1.42 3.83 4.68
CA GLY A 471 -1.48 2.37 4.60
C GLY A 471 -2.88 1.77 4.53
N SER A 472 -3.96 2.56 4.55
CA SER A 472 -5.32 2.06 4.32
C SER A 472 -6.27 3.18 3.89
N VAL A 473 -7.43 2.77 3.36
CA VAL A 473 -8.52 3.70 3.02
C VAL A 473 -9.40 3.84 4.26
N GLU A 474 -9.03 4.76 5.16
CA GLU A 474 -9.73 5.00 6.43
C GLU A 474 -9.81 6.49 6.74
N VAL A 475 -10.90 6.89 7.40
CA VAL A 475 -11.11 8.28 7.84
C VAL A 475 -9.98 8.74 8.76
N GLY A 476 -9.48 9.95 8.54
CA GLY A 476 -8.39 10.58 9.28
C GLY A 476 -7.01 10.40 8.61
N LYS A 477 -6.85 9.41 7.74
CA LYS A 477 -5.58 9.17 7.03
C LYS A 477 -5.39 10.13 5.86
N LEU A 478 -4.14 10.27 5.45
CA LEU A 478 -3.77 11.00 4.25
C LEU A 478 -4.44 10.37 3.04
N ALA A 479 -4.98 11.19 2.15
CA ALA A 479 -5.61 10.72 0.91
C ALA A 479 -4.55 10.33 -0.13
N ASP A 480 -3.75 9.32 0.22
CA ASP A 480 -2.81 8.65 -0.65
C ASP A 480 -3.51 7.43 -1.25
N LEU A 481 -4.06 7.61 -2.44
CA LEU A 481 -4.98 6.67 -3.07
C LEU A 481 -4.52 6.33 -4.49
N VAL A 482 -4.84 5.12 -4.92
CA VAL A 482 -4.53 4.64 -6.27
C VAL A 482 -5.80 4.15 -6.94
N LEU A 483 -6.09 4.71 -8.12
CA LEU A 483 -7.22 4.33 -8.95
C LEU A 483 -6.76 3.40 -10.08
N TRP A 484 -7.40 2.26 -10.18
CA TRP A 484 -7.11 1.23 -11.18
C TRP A 484 -8.32 0.99 -12.09
N LYS A 485 -8.10 0.84 -13.38
CA LYS A 485 -9.07 0.13 -14.20
C LYS A 485 -8.98 -1.36 -13.84
N PRO A 486 -10.09 -2.10 -13.72
CA PRO A 486 -10.06 -3.52 -13.35
C PRO A 486 -9.13 -4.37 -14.22
N GLN A 487 -9.08 -4.13 -15.53
CA GLN A 487 -8.21 -4.84 -16.46
C GLN A 487 -6.71 -4.54 -16.27
N ASP A 488 -6.36 -3.36 -15.73
CA ASP A 488 -4.98 -2.91 -15.50
C ASP A 488 -4.57 -3.05 -14.02
N PHE A 489 -5.43 -3.67 -13.20
CA PHE A 489 -5.21 -3.80 -11.76
C PHE A 489 -3.90 -4.50 -11.43
N GLY A 490 -3.13 -3.89 -10.55
CA GLY A 490 -1.82 -4.40 -10.11
C GLY A 490 -0.68 -4.19 -11.10
N ILE A 491 -0.98 -3.71 -12.34
CA ILE A 491 0.02 -3.46 -13.39
C ILE A 491 0.30 -1.98 -13.51
N ARG A 492 -0.75 -1.20 -13.80
CA ARG A 492 -0.64 0.21 -14.19
C ARG A 492 -1.79 1.03 -13.62
N PRO A 493 -1.54 1.87 -12.61
CA PRO A 493 -2.55 2.79 -12.09
C PRO A 493 -3.08 3.74 -13.16
N SER A 494 -4.37 4.02 -13.14
CA SER A 494 -4.95 5.11 -13.95
C SER A 494 -4.54 6.47 -13.40
N VAL A 495 -4.59 6.61 -12.06
CA VAL A 495 -4.24 7.83 -11.33
C VAL A 495 -3.66 7.45 -9.97
N VAL A 496 -2.60 8.11 -9.58
CA VAL A 496 -2.04 8.07 -8.22
C VAL A 496 -2.25 9.43 -7.58
N ILE A 497 -2.84 9.41 -6.40
CA ILE A 497 -3.19 10.59 -5.61
C ILE A 497 -2.31 10.64 -4.37
N LYS A 498 -1.79 11.82 -4.06
CA LYS A 498 -1.06 12.14 -2.84
C LYS A 498 -1.74 13.30 -2.12
N GLY A 499 -2.13 13.08 -0.86
CA GLY A 499 -2.78 14.12 -0.10
C GLY A 499 -3.96 14.78 -0.85
N GLY A 500 -4.75 14.01 -1.59
CA GLY A 500 -5.90 14.49 -2.35
C GLY A 500 -5.58 15.10 -3.73
N MET A 501 -4.32 15.20 -4.15
CA MET A 501 -3.93 15.73 -5.46
C MET A 501 -3.34 14.65 -6.38
N PRO A 502 -3.75 14.58 -7.66
CA PRO A 502 -3.11 13.70 -8.63
C PRO A 502 -1.62 14.05 -8.80
N VAL A 503 -0.74 13.05 -8.59
CA VAL A 503 0.71 13.19 -8.76
C VAL A 503 1.22 12.43 -9.97
N CYS A 504 0.56 11.35 -10.37
CA CYS A 504 0.88 10.55 -11.54
C CYS A 504 -0.41 10.06 -12.20
N ALA A 505 -0.47 10.06 -13.52
CA ALA A 505 -1.63 9.56 -14.26
C ALA A 505 -1.23 9.05 -15.65
N GLN A 506 -2.08 8.18 -16.20
CA GLN A 506 -1.97 7.70 -17.59
C GLN A 506 -2.50 8.77 -18.54
N VAL A 507 -1.63 9.37 -19.32
CA VAL A 507 -1.97 10.42 -20.30
C VAL A 507 -1.19 10.18 -21.60
N GLY A 508 -1.85 10.37 -22.75
CA GLY A 508 -1.25 10.28 -24.07
C GLY A 508 -0.51 11.54 -24.48
N ASP A 509 -0.62 11.91 -25.76
CA ASP A 509 0.01 13.13 -26.28
C ASP A 509 -0.55 14.38 -25.57
N ALA A 510 0.33 15.11 -24.89
CA ALA A 510 -0.04 16.31 -24.14
C ALA A 510 -0.49 17.49 -25.03
N ASN A 511 -0.18 17.45 -26.34
CA ASN A 511 -0.62 18.44 -27.32
C ASN A 511 -1.96 18.07 -27.99
N ALA A 512 -2.51 16.87 -27.71
CA ALA A 512 -3.79 16.47 -28.27
C ALA A 512 -4.95 17.16 -27.55
N SER A 513 -6.08 17.32 -28.26
CA SER A 513 -7.32 17.88 -27.69
C SER A 513 -8.02 16.92 -26.71
N ILE A 514 -7.60 15.67 -26.63
CA ILE A 514 -8.07 14.66 -25.69
C ILE A 514 -6.90 13.90 -25.07
N PRO A 515 -7.00 13.43 -23.79
CA PRO A 515 -5.86 12.82 -23.09
C PRO A 515 -5.60 11.36 -23.47
N THR A 516 -6.34 10.80 -24.42
CA THR A 516 -6.33 9.35 -24.73
C THR A 516 -5.60 8.99 -26.03
N VAL A 517 -4.94 9.96 -26.67
CA VAL A 517 -4.14 9.72 -27.89
C VAL A 517 -2.90 8.90 -27.58
N GLN A 518 -2.71 7.79 -28.29
CA GLN A 518 -1.59 6.87 -28.11
C GLN A 518 -0.24 7.49 -28.52
N PRO A 519 0.88 7.12 -27.91
CA PRO A 519 0.99 6.19 -26.77
C PRO A 519 0.59 6.83 -25.43
N ILE A 520 -0.19 6.10 -24.62
CA ILE A 520 -0.54 6.51 -23.26
C ILE A 520 0.55 5.99 -22.32
N VAL A 521 1.12 6.89 -21.52
CA VAL A 521 2.19 6.58 -20.56
C VAL A 521 1.89 7.20 -19.21
N SER A 522 2.56 6.71 -18.15
CA SER A 522 2.54 7.34 -16.85
C SER A 522 3.28 8.69 -16.92
N ARG A 523 2.60 9.75 -16.50
CA ARG A 523 3.17 11.10 -16.51
C ARG A 523 3.02 11.77 -15.14
N PRO A 524 4.00 12.57 -14.70
CA PRO A 524 3.84 13.43 -13.53
C PRO A 524 2.76 14.48 -13.78
N MET A 525 1.92 14.71 -12.75
CA MET A 525 0.83 15.68 -12.74
C MET A 525 1.21 16.91 -11.91
N PHE A 526 0.34 17.94 -11.88
CA PHE A 526 0.62 19.17 -11.11
C PHE A 526 0.88 18.91 -9.63
N GLY A 527 0.28 17.88 -9.04
CA GLY A 527 0.53 17.46 -7.65
C GLY A 527 1.96 16.96 -7.39
N ALA A 528 2.70 16.60 -8.45
CA ALA A 528 4.10 16.18 -8.36
C ALA A 528 5.10 17.36 -8.43
N LEU A 529 4.64 18.57 -8.73
CA LEU A 529 5.54 19.72 -8.79
C LEU A 529 5.98 20.16 -7.38
N PRO A 530 7.23 20.63 -7.18
CA PRO A 530 7.78 20.93 -5.86
C PRO A 530 6.92 21.84 -4.99
N GLY A 531 6.21 22.80 -5.60
CA GLY A 531 5.32 23.70 -4.88
C GLY A 531 4.10 23.01 -4.24
N ALA A 532 3.60 21.94 -4.85
CA ALA A 532 2.48 21.14 -4.33
C ALA A 532 2.96 20.10 -3.30
N VAL A 533 4.15 19.54 -3.49
CA VAL A 533 4.71 18.43 -2.69
C VAL A 533 4.74 18.74 -1.19
N ARG A 534 5.05 19.99 -0.81
CA ARG A 534 5.06 20.44 0.59
C ARG A 534 3.71 20.27 1.31
N SER A 535 2.61 20.22 0.56
CA SER A 535 1.25 20.05 1.11
C SER A 535 0.73 18.61 0.98
N THR A 536 1.27 17.84 0.02
CA THR A 536 0.74 16.53 -0.36
C THR A 536 1.58 15.36 0.11
N ALA A 537 2.87 15.57 0.41
CA ALA A 537 3.78 14.52 0.85
C ALA A 537 4.36 14.79 2.25
N LEU A 538 4.90 13.75 2.87
CA LEU A 538 5.46 13.76 4.21
C LEU A 538 6.95 13.40 4.19
N ALA A 539 7.70 13.97 5.13
CA ALA A 539 8.98 13.43 5.57
C ALA A 539 8.76 12.78 6.94
N PHE A 540 8.85 11.46 7.00
CA PHE A 540 8.79 10.73 8.25
C PHE A 540 10.11 10.89 9.00
N VAL A 541 10.01 11.19 10.29
CA VAL A 541 11.16 11.38 11.17
C VAL A 541 10.89 10.71 12.53
N SER A 542 11.92 10.49 13.32
CA SER A 542 11.74 10.05 14.70
C SER A 542 11.09 11.13 15.55
N GLN A 543 10.35 10.73 16.57
CA GLN A 543 9.83 11.70 17.57
C GLN A 543 10.96 12.46 18.26
N ALA A 544 12.07 11.78 18.58
CA ALA A 544 13.24 12.38 19.23
C ALA A 544 13.89 13.51 18.42
N SER A 545 13.80 13.48 17.08
CA SER A 545 14.34 14.54 16.21
C SER A 545 13.50 15.83 16.23
N LEU A 546 12.29 15.77 16.77
CA LEU A 546 11.38 16.91 16.92
C LEU A 546 11.31 17.45 18.35
N ASP A 547 11.90 16.71 19.30
CA ASP A 547 11.88 17.03 20.73
C ASP A 547 12.95 18.08 21.08
N GLU A 548 12.53 19.10 21.81
CA GLU A 548 13.41 20.19 22.25
C GLU A 548 14.47 19.72 23.25
N ASP A 549 14.16 18.72 24.08
CA ASP A 549 15.11 18.12 25.03
C ASP A 549 16.31 17.47 24.31
N PHE A 550 16.13 17.08 23.05
CA PHE A 550 17.19 16.55 22.18
C PHE A 550 17.66 17.54 21.11
N GLY A 551 17.30 18.84 21.24
CA GLY A 551 17.71 19.91 20.33
C GLY A 551 16.88 20.05 19.07
N ALA A 552 15.75 19.32 18.93
CA ALA A 552 14.79 19.39 17.83
C ALA A 552 15.45 19.46 16.44
N MET A 553 16.45 18.63 16.20
CA MET A 553 17.38 18.73 15.06
C MET A 553 16.65 18.78 13.70
N ALA A 554 15.64 17.94 13.50
CA ALA A 554 14.90 17.91 12.23
C ALA A 554 14.16 19.23 11.93
N ARG A 555 13.77 19.99 12.94
CA ARG A 555 13.15 21.33 12.75
C ARG A 555 14.12 22.39 12.25
N THR A 556 15.43 22.16 12.38
CA THR A 556 16.47 23.08 11.93
C THR A 556 16.84 22.90 10.46
N TYR A 557 16.37 21.81 9.83
CA TYR A 557 16.69 21.46 8.45
C TYR A 557 15.86 22.30 7.47
N LYS A 558 16.39 22.43 6.24
CA LYS A 558 15.71 23.15 5.16
C LYS A 558 14.70 22.23 4.46
N ILE A 559 13.69 21.77 5.21
CA ILE A 559 12.65 20.89 4.72
C ILE A 559 11.34 21.68 4.69
N THR A 560 10.65 21.61 3.55
CA THR A 560 9.34 22.25 3.35
C THR A 560 8.18 21.27 3.46
N LYS A 561 8.41 19.97 3.27
CA LYS A 561 7.44 18.92 3.58
C LYS A 561 7.06 18.95 5.05
N ARG A 562 5.83 18.53 5.34
CA ARG A 562 5.43 18.32 6.72
C ARG A 562 6.23 17.15 7.32
N LEU A 563 6.89 17.43 8.44
CA LEU A 563 7.54 16.42 9.26
C LEU A 563 6.46 15.65 10.03
N GLU A 564 6.43 14.33 9.89
CA GLU A 564 5.49 13.46 10.62
C GLU A 564 6.27 12.45 11.45
N PRO A 565 6.12 12.44 12.78
CA PRO A 565 6.85 11.49 13.62
C PRO A 565 6.28 10.09 13.50
N VAL A 566 7.18 9.09 13.45
CA VAL A 566 6.79 7.69 13.59
C VAL A 566 6.38 7.41 15.03
N ARG A 567 5.48 6.42 15.24
CA ARG A 567 4.90 6.10 16.55
C ARG A 567 4.58 4.61 16.65
N SER A 568 4.70 4.09 17.86
CA SER A 568 4.33 2.70 18.17
C SER A 568 5.06 1.69 17.29
N CYS A 569 6.35 1.90 17.07
CA CYS A 569 7.23 0.98 16.34
C CYS A 569 7.63 -0.21 17.21
N ARG A 570 7.49 -0.09 18.54
CA ARG A 570 7.95 -1.08 19.51
C ARG A 570 6.77 -1.78 20.18
N PHE A 571 7.05 -2.92 20.79
CA PHE A 571 6.06 -3.78 21.47
C PHE A 571 4.94 -4.29 20.54
N ILE A 572 5.15 -4.21 19.23
CA ILE A 572 4.32 -4.84 18.21
C ILE A 572 4.94 -6.17 17.78
N GLY A 573 4.11 -7.02 17.19
CA GLY A 573 4.57 -8.31 16.67
C GLY A 573 3.56 -8.84 15.65
N LYS A 574 3.67 -10.11 15.34
CA LYS A 574 2.81 -10.76 14.34
C LYS A 574 1.31 -10.58 14.63
N LYS A 575 0.89 -10.58 15.90
CA LYS A 575 -0.52 -10.38 16.32
C LYS A 575 -1.13 -9.05 15.86
N ASP A 576 -0.30 -8.03 15.66
CA ASP A 576 -0.74 -6.68 15.30
C ASP A 576 -0.91 -6.52 13.78
N LEU A 577 -0.33 -7.44 13.00
CA LEU A 577 -0.34 -7.39 11.55
C LEU A 577 -1.66 -7.95 10.98
N LYS A 578 -2.27 -7.17 10.13
CA LYS A 578 -3.62 -7.46 9.61
C LYS A 578 -3.60 -8.66 8.67
N LEU A 579 -4.40 -9.68 9.02
CA LEU A 579 -4.64 -10.90 8.24
C LEU A 579 -3.36 -11.74 7.93
N ASN A 580 -2.21 -11.40 8.53
CA ASN A 580 -0.90 -11.98 8.27
C ASN A 580 -0.13 -12.25 9.59
N CYS A 581 -0.82 -12.88 10.53
CA CYS A 581 -0.34 -13.11 11.91
C CYS A 581 -0.09 -14.60 12.22
N ALA A 582 -0.04 -15.48 11.23
CA ALA A 582 0.17 -16.90 11.46
C ALA A 582 1.59 -17.17 12.01
N LEU A 583 1.68 -18.08 12.97
CA LEU A 583 2.90 -18.47 13.69
C LEU A 583 3.15 -19.99 13.56
N PRO A 584 3.49 -20.49 12.37
CA PRO A 584 3.81 -21.90 12.21
C PRO A 584 5.18 -22.20 12.84
N LYS A 585 5.33 -23.41 13.36
CA LYS A 585 6.67 -23.93 13.65
C LYS A 585 7.34 -24.29 12.33
N VAL A 586 8.37 -23.53 11.96
CA VAL A 586 9.12 -23.71 10.71
C VAL A 586 10.39 -24.49 11.02
N THR A 587 10.68 -25.50 10.21
CA THR A 587 11.96 -26.21 10.21
C THR A 587 12.44 -26.37 8.78
N VAL A 588 13.75 -26.25 8.59
CA VAL A 588 14.42 -26.44 7.30
C VAL A 588 15.47 -27.53 7.50
N ASP A 589 15.45 -28.56 6.67
CA ASP A 589 16.45 -29.61 6.70
C ASP A 589 17.78 -29.07 6.12
N PRO A 590 18.92 -29.20 6.82
CA PRO A 590 20.18 -28.60 6.39
C PRO A 590 20.82 -29.30 5.18
N GLU A 591 20.43 -30.54 4.87
CA GLU A 591 21.00 -31.32 3.76
C GLU A 591 20.11 -31.26 2.51
N THR A 592 18.80 -31.39 2.69
CA THR A 592 17.83 -31.44 1.59
C THR A 592 17.14 -30.13 1.33
N TYR A 593 17.25 -29.17 2.25
CA TYR A 593 16.54 -27.88 2.28
C TYR A 593 15.01 -27.99 2.34
N GLU A 594 14.49 -29.20 2.63
CA GLU A 594 13.05 -29.41 2.80
C GLU A 594 12.51 -28.52 3.91
N VAL A 595 11.49 -27.75 3.59
CA VAL A 595 10.79 -26.89 4.56
C VAL A 595 9.57 -27.60 5.10
N LYS A 596 9.40 -27.62 6.43
CA LYS A 596 8.20 -28.14 7.11
C LYS A 596 7.55 -27.07 7.96
N LEU A 597 6.24 -26.98 7.88
CA LEU A 597 5.40 -26.15 8.75
C LEU A 597 4.59 -27.06 9.67
N ASN A 598 4.78 -26.94 10.98
CA ASN A 598 4.15 -27.80 11.99
C ASN A 598 4.36 -29.31 11.73
N GLY A 599 5.46 -29.70 11.12
CA GLY A 599 5.82 -31.07 10.77
C GLY A 599 5.34 -31.54 9.40
N GLU A 600 4.53 -30.76 8.68
CA GLU A 600 4.08 -31.06 7.32
C GLU A 600 4.94 -30.35 6.28
N GLN A 601 5.23 -31.02 5.17
CA GLN A 601 6.02 -30.46 4.08
C GLN A 601 5.36 -29.23 3.50
N CYS A 602 6.13 -28.15 3.35
CA CYS A 602 5.69 -26.87 2.78
C CYS A 602 6.39 -26.64 1.44
N THR A 603 5.70 -26.90 0.35
CA THR A 603 6.23 -26.71 -1.00
C THR A 603 5.11 -26.39 -1.98
N CYS A 604 5.46 -25.88 -3.17
CA CYS A 604 4.55 -25.69 -4.29
C CYS A 604 5.29 -25.86 -5.63
N ALA A 605 4.57 -26.19 -6.68
CA ALA A 605 5.14 -26.30 -8.01
C ALA A 605 5.56 -24.92 -8.57
N PRO A 606 6.66 -24.83 -9.34
CA PRO A 606 7.01 -23.59 -10.03
C PRO A 606 5.94 -23.24 -11.07
N ALA A 607 5.62 -21.95 -11.18
CA ALA A 607 4.70 -21.47 -12.20
C ALA A 607 5.39 -21.46 -13.58
N LYS A 608 4.67 -21.88 -14.62
CA LYS A 608 5.13 -21.82 -16.02
C LYS A 608 4.57 -20.61 -16.76
N GLU A 609 3.44 -20.09 -16.28
CA GLU A 609 2.75 -18.94 -16.84
C GLU A 609 2.36 -17.99 -15.70
N LEU A 610 2.47 -16.71 -15.94
CA LEU A 610 2.10 -15.65 -14.99
C LEU A 610 1.12 -14.67 -15.62
N PRO A 611 0.11 -14.19 -14.85
CA PRO A 611 -0.70 -13.05 -15.24
C PRO A 611 0.07 -11.74 -15.04
N LEU A 612 -0.56 -10.60 -15.35
CA LEU A 612 -0.08 -9.25 -15.09
C LEU A 612 1.30 -8.99 -15.72
N THR A 613 1.49 -9.45 -16.97
CA THR A 613 2.76 -9.31 -17.69
C THR A 613 2.74 -8.20 -18.73
N GLN A 614 1.58 -7.59 -18.98
CA GLN A 614 1.38 -6.62 -20.07
C GLN A 614 1.86 -5.20 -19.76
N MET A 615 2.44 -4.95 -18.58
CA MET A 615 2.96 -3.63 -18.24
C MET A 615 4.05 -3.12 -19.20
N HIS A 616 4.69 -4.01 -19.93
CA HIS A 616 5.73 -3.70 -20.90
C HIS A 616 5.27 -3.75 -22.37
N LEU A 617 4.01 -4.10 -22.61
CA LEU A 617 3.39 -4.04 -23.94
C LEU A 617 2.82 -2.63 -24.13
N LEU A 618 3.62 -1.76 -24.71
CA LEU A 618 3.33 -0.32 -24.81
C LEU A 618 2.63 0.07 -26.12
N PHE A 619 2.18 -0.88 -26.90
CA PHE A 619 1.64 -0.62 -28.23
C PHE A 619 0.40 -1.39 -28.51
#